data_18d863bafce730b1873f8d15670e9a7a
#
_entry.id   18d863bafce730b1873f8d15670e9a7a
#
_cell.length_a   1.000
_cell.length_b   1.000
_cell.length_c   1.000
_cell.angle_alpha   90.00
_cell.angle_beta   90.00
_cell.angle_gamma   90.00
#
_symmetry.space_group_name_H-M   'P 1'
#
loop_
_entity.id
_entity.type
_entity.pdbx_description
1 polymer ?
#
loop_
_entity_poly.entity_id
_entity_poly.type
_entity_poly.pdbx_seq_one_letter_code
_entity_poly.pdbx_strand_id
1 'polypeptide(L)'
;MTVEDVKLIELPRFNDPRGNLSFVEQNKHIPFEIQRTYWIYDVPGGEERGGHAYKTTDEFIIAIAGAFDVIVDDGNNKKTFTLNRSYYGLYIPKGLWRKMENFSTASLALEFADTKYDRKDYIVDYNEYLKLKSNGEI
;
A
#
# COMPACT_ATOMS: atom_id res chain seq x y z
N MET A 1 7.55 10.11 9.72
CA MET A 1 7.57 8.71 9.22
C MET A 1 8.70 8.49 8.25
N THR A 2 9.33 7.36 8.35
CA THR A 2 10.40 6.93 7.44
C THR A 2 10.05 5.60 6.82
N VAL A 3 10.85 5.14 5.86
CA VAL A 3 10.64 3.82 5.25
C VAL A 3 10.78 2.68 6.27
N GLU A 4 11.41 2.93 7.42
CA GLU A 4 11.52 1.94 8.50
C GLU A 4 10.21 1.69 9.23
N ASP A 5 9.22 2.58 9.09
CA ASP A 5 7.89 2.43 9.68
C ASP A 5 6.94 1.59 8.82
N VAL A 6 7.34 1.25 7.61
CA VAL A 6 6.61 0.36 6.70
C VAL A 6 6.81 -1.07 7.16
N LYS A 7 5.73 -1.86 7.20
CA LYS A 7 5.78 -3.23 7.72
C LYS A 7 5.07 -4.22 6.82
N LEU A 8 5.70 -5.37 6.59
CA LEU A 8 5.03 -6.53 6.05
C LEU A 8 4.30 -7.22 7.20
N ILE A 9 2.99 -7.43 7.04
CA ILE A 9 2.15 -8.04 8.06
C ILE A 9 1.58 -9.34 7.50
N GLU A 10 1.87 -10.46 8.15
CA GLU A 10 1.26 -11.73 7.83
C GLU A 10 -0.14 -11.78 8.39
N LEU A 11 -1.07 -12.34 7.60
CA LEU A 11 -2.46 -12.52 7.97
C LEU A 11 -2.71 -13.98 8.39
N PRO A 12 -3.76 -14.25 9.17
CA PRO A 12 -4.16 -15.62 9.45
C PRO A 12 -4.37 -16.42 8.17
N ARG A 13 -3.93 -17.66 8.17
CA ARG A 13 -3.96 -18.55 7.03
C ARG A 13 -4.56 -19.88 7.41
N PHE A 14 -5.63 -20.28 6.75
CA PHE A 14 -6.24 -21.59 6.93
C PHE A 14 -6.04 -22.39 5.66
N ASN A 15 -5.11 -23.33 5.68
CA ASN A 15 -4.79 -24.18 4.54
C ASN A 15 -5.74 -25.38 4.50
N ASP A 16 -6.29 -25.66 3.32
CA ASP A 16 -7.23 -26.75 3.09
C ASP A 16 -7.02 -27.27 1.67
N PRO A 17 -7.09 -28.62 1.45
CA PRO A 17 -6.96 -29.15 0.10
C PRO A 17 -7.97 -28.59 -0.91
N ARG A 18 -9.10 -28.06 -0.43
CA ARG A 18 -10.13 -27.43 -1.28
C ARG A 18 -9.84 -25.95 -1.56
N GLY A 19 -8.78 -25.37 -0.99
CA GLY A 19 -8.42 -23.97 -1.10
C GLY A 19 -8.11 -23.36 0.26
N ASN A 20 -7.34 -22.27 0.25
CA ASN A 20 -6.90 -21.59 1.45
C ASN A 20 -7.74 -20.35 1.72
N LEU A 21 -7.84 -19.95 2.98
CA LEU A 21 -8.56 -18.75 3.40
C LEU A 21 -7.65 -17.87 4.23
N SER A 22 -7.69 -16.56 3.98
CA SER A 22 -7.07 -15.53 4.82
C SER A 22 -8.08 -14.42 5.05
N PHE A 23 -7.89 -13.67 6.13
CA PHE A 23 -8.75 -12.54 6.44
C PHE A 23 -7.98 -11.45 7.17
N VAL A 24 -8.52 -10.24 7.15
CA VAL A 24 -7.98 -9.10 7.89
C VAL A 24 -9.10 -8.44 8.69
N GLU A 25 -8.83 -8.16 9.96
CA GLU A 25 -9.75 -7.43 10.82
C GLU A 25 -9.10 -6.11 11.24
N GLN A 26 -9.89 -5.04 11.17
CA GLN A 26 -9.44 -3.73 11.63
C GLN A 26 -9.05 -3.76 13.11
N ASN A 27 -8.04 -2.96 13.46
CA ASN A 27 -7.54 -2.83 14.84
C ASN A 27 -7.02 -4.13 15.46
N LYS A 28 -6.86 -5.18 14.66
CA LYS A 28 -6.31 -6.47 15.11
C LYS A 28 -5.09 -6.86 14.27
N HIS A 29 -5.27 -7.08 12.97
CA HIS A 29 -4.17 -7.43 12.06
C HIS A 29 -3.49 -6.20 11.50
N ILE A 30 -4.22 -5.13 11.36
CA ILE A 30 -3.73 -3.81 10.91
C ILE A 30 -4.05 -2.78 12.00
N PRO A 31 -3.21 -1.75 12.19
CA PRO A 31 -3.34 -0.83 13.33
C PRO A 31 -4.31 0.33 13.06
N PHE A 32 -5.40 0.10 12.33
CA PHE A 32 -6.37 1.16 12.03
C PHE A 32 -7.76 0.58 11.74
N GLU A 33 -8.76 1.48 11.79
CA GLU A 33 -10.13 1.20 11.40
C GLU A 33 -10.29 1.42 9.90
N ILE A 34 -10.90 0.46 9.20
CA ILE A 34 -11.08 0.52 7.75
C ILE A 34 -12.26 1.43 7.42
N GLN A 35 -11.98 2.54 6.72
CA GLN A 35 -13.00 3.47 6.26
C GLN A 35 -13.25 3.38 4.75
N ARG A 36 -12.31 2.81 4.01
CA ARG A 36 -12.37 2.71 2.56
C ARG A 36 -11.59 1.48 2.11
N THR A 37 -12.16 0.78 1.12
CA THR A 37 -11.48 -0.32 0.44
C THR A 37 -11.54 -0.05 -1.05
N TYR A 38 -10.42 -0.21 -1.74
CA TYR A 38 -10.35 -0.05 -3.18
C TYR A 38 -9.35 -1.03 -3.78
N TRP A 39 -9.42 -1.23 -5.09
CA TRP A 39 -8.52 -2.18 -5.75
C TRP A 39 -8.11 -1.69 -7.13
N ILE A 40 -6.91 -2.07 -7.50
CA ILE A 40 -6.30 -1.75 -8.79
C ILE A 40 -6.21 -3.03 -9.59
N TYR A 41 -6.69 -3.00 -10.81
CA TYR A 41 -6.76 -4.16 -11.69
C TYR A 41 -6.54 -3.75 -13.15
N ASP A 42 -6.28 -4.74 -14.01
CA ASP A 42 -6.07 -4.52 -15.44
C ASP A 42 -4.92 -3.54 -15.75
N VAL A 43 -3.86 -3.59 -14.97
CA VAL A 43 -2.69 -2.74 -15.22
C VAL A 43 -1.92 -3.29 -16.42
N PRO A 44 -1.76 -2.48 -17.50
CA PRO A 44 -0.96 -2.92 -18.65
C PRO A 44 0.50 -3.18 -18.29
N GLY A 45 1.13 -4.11 -19.00
CA GLY A 45 2.54 -4.42 -18.78
C GLY A 45 3.42 -3.17 -18.93
N GLY A 46 4.33 -2.96 -17.98
CA GLY A 46 5.24 -1.84 -17.97
C GLY A 46 4.69 -0.55 -17.37
N GLU A 47 3.42 -0.51 -16.99
CA GLU A 47 2.83 0.70 -16.42
C GLU A 47 3.04 0.75 -14.90
N GLU A 48 3.12 1.97 -14.38
CA GLU A 48 3.20 2.28 -12.95
C GLU A 48 1.84 2.82 -12.47
N ARG A 49 1.55 2.58 -11.19
CA ARG A 49 0.33 3.08 -10.55
C ARG A 49 0.64 3.63 -9.16
N GLY A 50 -0.20 4.57 -8.71
CA GLY A 50 -0.22 5.03 -7.33
C GLY A 50 0.97 5.89 -6.90
N GLY A 51 1.61 6.62 -7.81
CA GLY A 51 2.65 7.58 -7.46
C GLY A 51 2.07 8.78 -6.72
N HIS A 52 1.97 8.66 -5.40
CA HIS A 52 1.47 9.72 -4.54
C HIS A 52 1.86 9.47 -3.08
N ALA A 53 1.58 10.47 -2.25
CA ALA A 53 1.62 10.32 -0.80
C ALA A 53 0.27 10.75 -0.23
N TYR A 54 -0.11 10.17 0.89
CA TYR A 54 -1.26 10.62 1.67
C TYR A 54 -0.78 11.52 2.81
N LYS A 55 -1.48 12.61 3.04
CA LYS A 55 -1.20 13.50 4.17
C LYS A 55 -1.69 12.89 5.49
N THR A 56 -2.84 12.23 5.48
CA THR A 56 -3.54 11.79 6.68
C THR A 56 -3.98 10.32 6.68
N THR A 57 -3.74 9.58 5.59
CA THR A 57 -4.24 8.21 5.45
C THR A 57 -3.14 7.18 5.67
N ASP A 58 -3.40 6.24 6.56
CA ASP A 58 -2.65 4.99 6.67
C ASP A 58 -3.29 3.97 5.74
N GLU A 59 -2.49 3.10 5.13
CA GLU A 59 -2.99 2.12 4.18
C GLU A 59 -2.36 0.75 4.36
N PHE A 60 -3.06 -0.26 3.86
CA PHE A 60 -2.60 -1.65 3.85
C PHE A 60 -2.88 -2.24 2.47
N ILE A 61 -1.87 -2.81 1.82
CA ILE A 61 -1.95 -3.30 0.45
C ILE A 61 -1.71 -4.80 0.41
N ILE A 62 -2.59 -5.53 -0.28
CA ILE A 62 -2.47 -6.99 -0.46
C ILE A 62 -2.46 -7.31 -1.95
N ALA A 63 -1.57 -8.21 -2.39
CA ALA A 63 -1.65 -8.81 -3.72
C ALA A 63 -2.65 -9.98 -3.66
N ILE A 64 -3.92 -9.71 -3.94
CA ILE A 64 -4.97 -10.75 -3.92
C ILE A 64 -4.79 -11.74 -5.06
N ALA A 65 -4.27 -11.28 -6.20
CA ALA A 65 -3.90 -12.14 -7.32
C ALA A 65 -2.63 -11.57 -7.97
N GLY A 66 -1.81 -12.46 -8.51
CA GLY A 66 -0.58 -12.07 -9.19
C GLY A 66 0.47 -11.48 -8.26
N ALA A 67 1.26 -10.58 -8.80
CA ALA A 67 2.39 -9.97 -8.08
C ALA A 67 2.68 -8.56 -8.60
N PHE A 68 3.21 -7.73 -7.72
CA PHE A 68 3.71 -6.40 -8.08
C PHE A 68 4.69 -5.92 -7.01
N ASP A 69 5.45 -4.88 -7.35
CA ASP A 69 6.36 -4.24 -6.43
C ASP A 69 5.76 -2.94 -5.91
N VAL A 70 5.98 -2.66 -4.64
CA VAL A 70 5.64 -1.38 -4.01
C VAL A 70 6.95 -0.71 -3.61
N ILE A 71 7.17 0.50 -4.12
CA ILE A 71 8.33 1.31 -3.80
C ILE A 71 7.87 2.39 -2.84
N VAL A 72 8.47 2.45 -1.65
CA VAL A 72 8.16 3.45 -0.63
C VAL A 72 9.37 4.36 -0.48
N ASP A 73 9.11 5.66 -0.33
CA ASP A 73 10.12 6.71 -0.35
C ASP A 73 9.80 7.75 0.72
N ASP A 74 10.75 8.04 1.58
CA ASP A 74 10.57 9.06 2.63
C ASP A 74 11.29 10.38 2.33
N GLY A 75 11.79 10.52 1.10
CA GLY A 75 12.55 11.69 0.67
C GLY A 75 14.06 11.54 0.86
N ASN A 76 14.51 10.61 1.69
CA ASN A 76 15.92 10.33 1.94
C ASN A 76 16.29 8.90 1.54
N ASN A 77 15.41 7.94 1.81
CA ASN A 77 15.63 6.53 1.55
C ASN A 77 14.43 5.93 0.81
N LYS A 78 14.69 4.87 0.07
CA LYS A 78 13.68 4.10 -0.65
C LYS A 78 13.79 2.64 -0.27
N LYS A 79 12.64 1.96 -0.20
CA LYS A 79 12.60 0.50 -0.07
C LYS A 79 11.60 -0.06 -1.07
N THR A 80 11.93 -1.23 -1.62
CA THR A 80 11.05 -1.96 -2.54
C THR A 80 10.58 -3.24 -1.86
N PHE A 81 9.27 -3.46 -1.90
CA PHE A 81 8.64 -4.66 -1.36
C PHE A 81 7.92 -5.37 -2.50
N THR A 82 8.18 -6.66 -2.66
CA THR A 82 7.44 -7.47 -3.61
C THR A 82 6.28 -8.15 -2.92
N LEU A 83 5.06 -7.89 -3.41
CA LEU A 83 3.85 -8.55 -2.92
C LEU A 83 3.43 -9.59 -3.95
N ASN A 84 3.41 -10.86 -3.58
CA ASN A 84 3.14 -11.97 -4.49
C ASN A 84 2.28 -13.10 -3.89
N ARG A 85 1.68 -12.87 -2.73
CA ARG A 85 0.77 -13.82 -2.07
C ARG A 85 -0.32 -13.05 -1.32
N SER A 86 -1.49 -13.65 -1.24
CA SER A 86 -2.65 -12.99 -0.61
C SER A 86 -2.74 -13.15 0.90
N TYR A 87 -1.79 -13.83 1.54
CA TYR A 87 -1.81 -14.03 2.98
C TYR A 87 -0.89 -13.08 3.76
N TYR A 88 -0.34 -12.07 3.12
CA TYR A 88 0.36 -10.98 3.78
C TYR A 88 0.17 -9.69 2.99
N GLY A 89 0.36 -8.57 3.66
CA GLY A 89 0.26 -7.27 3.03
C GLY A 89 1.28 -6.28 3.56
N LEU A 90 1.29 -5.11 2.97
CA LEU A 90 2.20 -4.04 3.30
C LEU A 90 1.46 -2.90 3.99
N TYR A 91 1.81 -2.62 5.24
CA TYR A 91 1.32 -1.47 5.97
C TYR A 91 2.21 -0.26 5.66
N ILE A 92 1.60 0.81 5.16
CA ILE A 92 2.29 2.06 4.85
C ILE A 92 1.61 3.18 5.65
N PRO A 93 2.30 3.76 6.64
CA PRO A 93 1.74 4.90 7.37
C PRO A 93 1.71 6.16 6.50
N LYS A 94 0.88 7.12 6.90
CA LYS A 94 0.77 8.42 6.23
C LYS A 94 2.11 9.13 6.13
N GLY A 95 2.21 10.02 5.16
CA GLY A 95 3.41 10.86 5.00
C GLY A 95 4.54 10.19 4.24
N LEU A 96 4.30 9.08 3.58
CA LEU A 96 5.28 8.40 2.74
C LEU A 96 4.81 8.40 1.29
N TRP A 97 5.76 8.68 0.39
CA TRP A 97 5.51 8.56 -1.04
C TRP A 97 5.57 7.08 -1.40
N ARG A 98 4.64 6.63 -2.23
CA ARG A 98 4.68 5.24 -2.70
C ARG A 98 4.17 5.15 -4.12
N LYS A 99 4.69 4.19 -4.86
CA LYS A 99 4.22 3.82 -6.19
C LYS A 99 4.28 2.31 -6.34
N MET A 100 3.51 1.80 -7.29
CA MET A 100 3.49 0.38 -7.61
C MET A 100 3.91 0.18 -9.05
N GLU A 101 4.68 -0.88 -9.29
CA GLU A 101 5.16 -1.21 -10.62
C GLU A 101 5.40 -2.70 -10.75
N ASN A 102 5.84 -3.11 -11.94
CA ASN A 102 6.18 -4.51 -12.22
C ASN A 102 5.01 -5.47 -11.96
N PHE A 103 3.81 -5.07 -12.40
CA PHE A 103 2.60 -5.89 -12.25
C PHE A 103 2.66 -7.12 -13.16
N SER A 104 2.39 -8.29 -12.59
CA SER A 104 2.18 -9.49 -13.38
C SER A 104 0.84 -9.46 -14.09
N THR A 105 0.65 -10.34 -15.07
CA THR A 105 -0.62 -10.50 -15.76
C THR A 105 -1.73 -10.84 -14.77
N ALA A 106 -2.90 -10.20 -14.93
CA ALA A 106 -4.09 -10.43 -14.10
C ALA A 106 -3.85 -10.21 -12.59
N SER A 107 -2.91 -9.33 -12.24
CA SER A 107 -2.67 -8.97 -10.85
C SER A 107 -3.82 -8.12 -10.31
N LEU A 108 -4.03 -8.22 -9.00
CA LEU A 108 -5.06 -7.46 -8.30
C LEU A 108 -4.48 -6.94 -6.98
N ALA A 109 -4.39 -5.62 -6.87
CA ALA A 109 -3.96 -4.95 -5.66
C ALA A 109 -5.18 -4.51 -4.87
N LEU A 110 -5.40 -5.10 -3.70
CA LEU A 110 -6.48 -4.72 -2.78
C LEU A 110 -5.91 -3.81 -1.71
N GLU A 111 -6.55 -2.66 -1.49
CA GLU A 111 -6.07 -1.67 -0.55
C GLU A 111 -7.15 -1.28 0.45
N PHE A 112 -6.73 -1.16 1.71
CA PHE A 112 -7.55 -0.67 2.81
C PHE A 112 -6.97 0.66 3.29
N ALA A 113 -7.84 1.61 3.60
CA ALA A 113 -7.45 2.94 4.06
C ALA A 113 -8.27 3.33 5.29
N ASP A 114 -7.65 4.10 6.18
CA ASP A 114 -8.28 4.52 7.44
C ASP A 114 -9.09 5.82 7.30
N THR A 115 -9.21 6.34 6.10
CA THR A 115 -10.00 7.54 5.81
C THR A 115 -10.95 7.29 4.65
N LYS A 116 -12.02 8.08 4.61
CA LYS A 116 -12.88 8.16 3.42
C LYS A 116 -12.12 8.89 2.32
N TYR A 117 -12.53 8.68 1.08
CA TYR A 117 -11.89 9.34 -0.05
C TYR A 117 -11.98 10.87 0.08
N ASP A 118 -10.83 11.53 -0.01
CA ASP A 118 -10.72 12.97 -0.05
C ASP A 118 -9.54 13.32 -0.96
N ARG A 119 -9.85 13.96 -2.09
CA ARG A 119 -8.84 14.37 -3.07
C ARG A 119 -7.76 15.24 -2.44
N LYS A 120 -8.10 16.06 -1.45
CA LYS A 120 -7.17 16.99 -0.79
C LYS A 120 -6.11 16.26 0.05
N ASP A 121 -6.33 14.99 0.36
CA ASP A 121 -5.37 14.19 1.11
C ASP A 121 -4.20 13.71 0.26
N TYR A 122 -4.31 13.78 -1.07
CA TYR A 122 -3.31 13.29 -1.99
C TYR A 122 -2.28 14.34 -2.33
N ILE A 123 -1.01 13.95 -2.29
CA ILE A 123 0.10 14.71 -2.88
C ILE A 123 0.56 13.92 -4.09
N VAL A 124 0.34 14.44 -5.30
CA VAL A 124 0.59 13.73 -6.55
C VAL A 124 1.84 14.22 -7.29
N ASP A 125 2.45 15.31 -6.82
CA ASP A 125 3.69 15.86 -7.37
C ASP A 125 4.83 15.50 -6.41
N TYR A 126 5.81 14.75 -6.91
CA TYR A 126 6.93 14.29 -6.08
C TYR A 126 7.77 15.45 -5.53
N ASN A 127 7.97 16.51 -6.33
CA ASN A 127 8.73 17.67 -5.87
C ASN A 127 7.99 18.43 -4.75
N GLU A 128 6.67 18.51 -4.83
CA GLU A 128 5.84 19.03 -3.75
C GLU A 128 5.97 18.17 -2.50
N TYR A 129 5.95 16.85 -2.68
CA TYR A 129 6.14 15.92 -1.57
C TYR A 129 7.47 16.16 -0.86
N LEU A 130 8.58 16.25 -1.61
CA LEU A 130 9.91 16.49 -1.05
C LEU A 130 9.95 17.79 -0.26
N LYS A 131 9.30 18.82 -0.76
CA LYS A 131 9.25 20.13 -0.11
C LYS A 131 8.47 20.05 1.21
N LEU A 132 7.29 19.48 1.19
CA LEU A 132 6.47 19.32 2.40
C LEU A 132 7.17 18.45 3.44
N LYS A 133 7.83 17.40 3.01
CA LYS A 133 8.56 16.47 3.87
C LYS A 133 9.75 17.17 4.52
N SER A 134 10.53 17.92 3.77
CA SER A 134 11.70 18.64 4.31
C SER A 134 11.30 19.76 5.26
N ASN A 135 10.12 20.34 5.09
CA ASN A 135 9.58 21.37 5.98
C ASN A 135 8.92 20.82 7.23
N GLY A 136 8.81 19.50 7.36
CA GLY A 136 8.14 18.88 8.51
C GLY A 136 6.62 19.04 8.49
N GLU A 137 6.02 19.30 7.32
CA GLU A 137 4.57 19.50 7.18
C GLU A 137 3.81 18.18 7.02
N ILE A 138 4.54 17.10 6.75
CA ILE A 138 3.98 15.75 6.68
C ILE A 138 4.93 14.70 7.27
#